data_3f826cfb751a175017b76216fdc0f093
#
_entry.id   3f826cfb751a175017b76216fdc0f093
#
_cell.length_a   1.000
_cell.length_b   1.000
_cell.length_c   1.000
_cell.angle_alpha   90.00
_cell.angle_beta   90.00
_cell.angle_gamma   90.00
#
_symmetry.space_group_name_H-M   'P 1'
#
loop_
_entity.id
_entity.type
_entity.pdbx_description
1 polymer ?
#
loop_
_entity_poly.entity_id
_entity_poly.type
_entity_poly.pdbx_seq_one_letter_code
_entity_poly.pdbx_strand_id
1 'polypeptide(L)'
;IILVVYLPIFTLTGVEAKLFHPMAMTVVLALIGAMILSVTFVPAAVALFVTGEVKETESRWMHWLKTKYELLLDKAYELRLFVTIVAACILVLTGVLATQTGSEFAPQLGEGDFAVQQMRSPSTGLEQSLRMQENTEKLLLKEFPEIKAIFARTGTAEVATDVMPPNISDGVVLLKPHDEWPDPKQTIDELRQRMITFLATLPGNNSEFSQPIELRFNELISGVRSDVGVKLFGDDMEILNREANKISQKINSISGATAVNVEQTSGLPLLNVEVDKSRAAQYGLSVRAIQDLVATSVGGQNVGTILQGDKRFDFVIRLDESQRSPEQLAVLPIQLPNGGLVQLQDVARVENILGINQVSRENGKRRVVITANVEGRDLGSFVTELQSTLSKQELPSGYWIDYGGQFQNLMSAKARMQLVVPLALLTIFILLMAVFHNIKESLLVFSGVPFALCGGLIALWLRDIPLSMSAGVGFIALSGVAVLNGLVMLTFIKELRQQYDLYYATWQGAILRLRPVLMTACVASLGFVPMALATGTGAEVQRPLATVVIGGIISSTLLTLVLLPVLYRWMNEKKAS
;
A
#
# COMPACT_ATOMS: atom_id res chain seq x y z
N ILE A 1 -5.95 -29.86 6.32
CA ILE A 1 -6.23 -29.05 5.13
C ILE A 1 -5.95 -27.58 5.40
N ILE A 2 -6.62 -26.93 6.38
CA ILE A 2 -6.44 -25.50 6.67
C ILE A 2 -4.97 -25.14 6.88
N LEU A 3 -4.22 -25.90 7.68
CA LEU A 3 -2.81 -25.66 7.94
C LEU A 3 -1.96 -25.67 6.66
N VAL A 4 -2.21 -26.63 5.76
CA VAL A 4 -1.46 -26.79 4.51
C VAL A 4 -1.78 -25.67 3.52
N VAL A 5 -2.99 -25.12 3.55
CA VAL A 5 -3.42 -23.97 2.71
C VAL A 5 -2.62 -22.69 3.00
N TYR A 6 -2.09 -22.53 4.22
CA TYR A 6 -1.23 -21.40 4.56
C TYR A 6 0.23 -21.56 4.08
N LEU A 7 0.68 -22.78 3.73
CA LEU A 7 2.06 -22.99 3.28
C LEU A 7 2.47 -22.17 2.04
N PRO A 8 1.62 -22.03 1.00
CA PRO A 8 1.97 -21.18 -0.15
C PRO A 8 2.23 -19.71 0.19
N ILE A 9 1.68 -19.20 1.32
CA ILE A 9 1.93 -17.82 1.75
C ILE A 9 3.41 -17.61 2.13
N PHE A 10 4.10 -18.65 2.60
CA PHE A 10 5.53 -18.59 2.89
C PHE A 10 6.42 -18.53 1.64
N THR A 11 5.88 -18.71 0.46
CA THR A 11 6.61 -18.48 -0.81
C THR A 11 6.61 -17.03 -1.25
N LEU A 12 5.83 -16.17 -0.60
CA LEU A 12 5.87 -14.73 -0.85
C LEU A 12 7.27 -14.17 -0.51
N THR A 13 7.71 -13.17 -1.23
CA THR A 13 9.00 -12.49 -1.05
C THR A 13 8.81 -10.98 -1.02
N GLY A 14 9.84 -10.23 -0.60
CA GLY A 14 9.77 -8.77 -0.56
C GLY A 14 8.90 -8.24 0.59
N VAL A 15 8.13 -7.19 0.33
CA VAL A 15 7.29 -6.50 1.31
C VAL A 15 6.15 -7.39 1.77
N GLU A 16 5.54 -8.10 0.85
CA GLU A 16 4.42 -9.00 1.11
C GLU A 16 4.81 -10.08 2.11
N ALA A 17 6.03 -10.62 2.00
CA ALA A 17 6.55 -11.58 2.96
C ALA A 17 6.62 -10.99 4.37
N LYS A 18 7.12 -9.75 4.50
CA LYS A 18 7.23 -9.06 5.80
C LYS A 18 5.88 -8.81 6.44
N LEU A 19 4.84 -8.53 5.65
CA LEU A 19 3.48 -8.30 6.14
C LEU A 19 2.76 -9.61 6.49
N PHE A 20 2.85 -10.63 5.62
CA PHE A 20 1.99 -11.82 5.74
C PHE A 20 2.66 -13.04 6.37
N HIS A 21 4.00 -13.17 6.36
CA HIS A 21 4.68 -14.29 7.04
C HIS A 21 4.43 -14.33 8.55
N PRO A 22 4.53 -13.21 9.31
CA PRO A 22 4.22 -13.23 10.74
C PRO A 22 2.78 -13.64 11.01
N MET A 23 1.83 -13.14 10.19
CA MET A 23 0.42 -13.48 10.31
C MET A 23 0.20 -14.98 10.02
N ALA A 24 0.73 -15.49 8.91
CA ALA A 24 0.61 -16.90 8.54
C ALA A 24 1.23 -17.81 9.59
N MET A 25 2.41 -17.45 10.12
CA MET A 25 3.09 -18.21 11.18
C MET A 25 2.23 -18.27 12.45
N THR A 26 1.65 -17.15 12.87
CA THR A 26 0.77 -17.10 14.04
C THR A 26 -0.44 -18.01 13.86
N VAL A 27 -1.08 -17.98 12.69
CA VAL A 27 -2.23 -18.84 12.39
C VAL A 27 -1.83 -20.31 12.36
N VAL A 28 -0.70 -20.65 11.72
CA VAL A 28 -0.19 -22.04 11.66
C VAL A 28 0.11 -22.57 13.05
N LEU A 29 0.81 -21.80 13.89
CA LEU A 29 1.12 -22.21 15.26
C LEU A 29 -0.14 -22.35 16.13
N ALA A 30 -1.10 -21.43 15.97
CA ALA A 30 -2.39 -21.51 16.65
C ALA A 30 -3.18 -22.76 16.24
N LEU A 31 -3.20 -23.09 14.95
CA LEU A 31 -3.86 -24.30 14.44
C LEU A 31 -3.19 -25.59 14.93
N ILE A 32 -1.85 -25.62 14.99
CA ILE A 32 -1.11 -26.76 15.56
C ILE A 32 -1.46 -26.92 17.03
N GLY A 33 -1.44 -25.83 17.81
CA GLY A 33 -1.83 -25.84 19.22
C GLY A 33 -3.27 -26.32 19.42
N ALA A 34 -4.21 -25.79 18.62
CA ALA A 34 -5.62 -26.19 18.65
C ALA A 34 -5.79 -27.67 18.31
N MET A 35 -5.04 -28.20 17.34
CA MET A 35 -5.06 -29.62 16.98
C MET A 35 -4.58 -30.50 18.13
N ILE A 36 -3.48 -30.15 18.78
CA ILE A 36 -2.95 -30.89 19.95
C ILE A 36 -3.96 -30.88 21.09
N LEU A 37 -4.50 -29.68 21.42
CA LEU A 37 -5.47 -29.53 22.50
C LEU A 37 -6.80 -30.24 22.21
N SER A 38 -7.24 -30.29 20.98
CA SER A 38 -8.49 -30.98 20.60
C SER A 38 -8.40 -32.50 20.80
N VAL A 39 -7.20 -33.06 20.65
CA VAL A 39 -6.99 -34.53 20.84
C VAL A 39 -6.65 -34.87 22.28
N THR A 40 -6.03 -33.97 23.04
CA THR A 40 -5.56 -34.23 24.41
C THR A 40 -6.47 -33.64 25.47
N PHE A 41 -6.59 -32.29 25.49
CA PHE A 41 -7.29 -31.55 26.53
C PHE A 41 -8.80 -31.73 26.44
N VAL A 42 -9.39 -31.63 25.25
CA VAL A 42 -10.86 -31.63 25.09
C VAL A 42 -11.47 -32.96 25.56
N PRO A 43 -10.98 -34.15 25.17
CA PRO A 43 -11.51 -35.42 25.71
C PRO A 43 -11.35 -35.56 27.22
N ALA A 44 -10.20 -35.14 27.76
CA ALA A 44 -9.95 -35.18 29.20
C ALA A 44 -10.88 -34.22 29.95
N ALA A 45 -11.09 -33.02 29.44
CA ALA A 45 -11.99 -32.02 30.02
C ALA A 45 -13.46 -32.52 29.98
N VAL A 46 -13.89 -33.10 28.86
CA VAL A 46 -15.24 -33.69 28.77
C VAL A 46 -15.42 -34.80 29.81
N ALA A 47 -14.45 -35.69 29.96
CA ALA A 47 -14.52 -36.78 30.95
C ALA A 47 -14.55 -36.27 32.40
N LEU A 48 -13.89 -35.13 32.70
CA LEU A 48 -13.81 -34.53 34.04
C LEU A 48 -15.02 -33.67 34.39
N PHE A 49 -15.49 -32.85 33.43
CA PHE A 49 -16.49 -31.80 33.72
C PHE A 49 -17.91 -32.19 33.30
N VAL A 50 -18.08 -33.08 32.32
CA VAL A 50 -19.40 -33.55 31.89
C VAL A 50 -19.75 -34.80 32.64
N THR A 51 -20.25 -34.62 33.88
CA THR A 51 -20.72 -35.72 34.75
C THR A 51 -22.23 -35.80 34.73
N GLY A 52 -22.79 -36.96 34.43
CA GLY A 52 -24.24 -37.23 34.45
C GLY A 52 -24.83 -37.62 33.09
N GLU A 53 -26.12 -37.96 33.08
CA GLU A 53 -26.84 -38.27 31.84
C GLU A 53 -27.02 -37.02 30.98
N VAL A 54 -26.36 -36.99 29.81
CA VAL A 54 -26.53 -35.91 28.81
C VAL A 54 -27.90 -36.11 28.15
N LYS A 55 -28.89 -35.30 28.56
CA LYS A 55 -30.17 -35.28 27.85
C LYS A 55 -29.99 -34.55 26.52
N GLU A 56 -30.17 -35.25 25.43
CA GLU A 56 -30.24 -34.67 24.08
C GLU A 56 -31.55 -33.90 23.88
N THR A 57 -31.67 -32.75 24.49
CA THR A 57 -32.80 -31.84 24.25
C THR A 57 -32.43 -30.86 23.16
N GLU A 58 -33.01 -30.99 21.97
CA GLU A 58 -32.90 -29.95 20.93
C GLU A 58 -33.58 -28.67 21.37
N SER A 59 -32.92 -27.50 21.21
CA SER A 59 -33.54 -26.23 21.52
C SER A 59 -34.70 -25.97 20.53
N ARG A 60 -35.75 -25.28 20.98
CA ARG A 60 -36.93 -24.94 20.14
C ARG A 60 -36.54 -24.22 18.85
N TRP A 61 -35.50 -23.39 18.91
CA TRP A 61 -34.96 -22.66 17.74
C TRP A 61 -34.30 -23.62 16.73
N MET A 62 -33.53 -24.59 17.21
CA MET A 62 -32.88 -25.58 16.35
C MET A 62 -33.89 -26.50 15.67
N HIS A 63 -34.94 -26.91 16.42
CA HIS A 63 -36.03 -27.71 15.84
C HIS A 63 -36.78 -26.94 14.74
N TRP A 64 -37.10 -25.65 14.98
CA TRP A 64 -37.71 -24.79 13.98
C TRP A 64 -36.84 -24.64 12.73
N LEU A 65 -35.54 -24.40 12.92
CA LEU A 65 -34.59 -24.28 11.82
C LEU A 65 -34.48 -25.56 10.99
N LYS A 66 -34.44 -26.72 11.66
CA LYS A 66 -34.38 -28.03 11.04
C LYS A 66 -35.62 -28.29 10.16
N THR A 67 -36.82 -28.03 10.68
CA THR A 67 -38.06 -28.16 9.93
C THR A 67 -38.11 -27.25 8.68
N LYS A 68 -37.64 -26.01 8.80
CA LYS A 68 -37.55 -25.11 7.66
C LYS A 68 -36.51 -25.57 6.61
N TYR A 69 -35.40 -26.12 7.09
CA TYR A 69 -34.35 -26.66 6.22
C TYR A 69 -34.79 -27.92 5.49
N GLU A 70 -35.54 -28.82 6.15
CA GLU A 70 -36.13 -30.00 5.53
C GLU A 70 -37.02 -29.61 4.33
N LEU A 71 -37.93 -28.66 4.52
CA LEU A 71 -38.78 -28.13 3.46
C LEU A 71 -37.99 -27.49 2.31
N LEU A 72 -36.91 -26.79 2.63
CA LEU A 72 -36.04 -26.16 1.64
C LEU A 72 -35.28 -27.22 0.84
N LEU A 73 -34.76 -28.26 1.51
CA LEU A 73 -34.00 -29.32 0.89
C LEU A 73 -34.87 -30.19 -0.04
N ASP A 74 -36.10 -30.50 0.36
CA ASP A 74 -37.06 -31.22 -0.46
C ASP A 74 -37.38 -30.46 -1.75
N LYS A 75 -37.67 -29.17 -1.65
CA LYS A 75 -37.84 -28.29 -2.82
C LYS A 75 -36.60 -28.20 -3.69
N ALA A 76 -35.40 -28.14 -3.07
CA ALA A 76 -34.15 -28.10 -3.80
C ALA A 76 -33.88 -29.39 -4.58
N TYR A 77 -34.32 -30.54 -4.08
CA TYR A 77 -34.23 -31.81 -4.80
C TYR A 77 -35.22 -31.89 -5.98
N GLU A 78 -36.43 -31.39 -5.82
CA GLU A 78 -37.40 -31.31 -6.88
C GLU A 78 -36.93 -30.35 -7.99
N LEU A 79 -36.44 -29.17 -7.61
CA LEU A 79 -36.02 -28.10 -8.49
C LEU A 79 -34.49 -28.11 -8.78
N ARG A 80 -33.87 -29.29 -8.80
CA ARG A 80 -32.40 -29.43 -8.90
C ARG A 80 -31.76 -28.65 -10.06
N LEU A 81 -32.41 -28.62 -11.23
CA LEU A 81 -31.90 -27.85 -12.38
C LEU A 81 -31.95 -26.34 -12.10
N PHE A 82 -33.03 -25.86 -11.52
CA PHE A 82 -33.20 -24.45 -11.16
C PHE A 82 -32.12 -24.03 -10.13
N VAL A 83 -31.91 -24.81 -9.07
CA VAL A 83 -30.88 -24.54 -8.04
C VAL A 83 -29.50 -24.48 -8.66
N THR A 84 -29.17 -25.40 -9.58
CA THR A 84 -27.88 -25.40 -10.27
C THR A 84 -27.70 -24.21 -11.20
N ILE A 85 -28.76 -23.82 -11.93
CA ILE A 85 -28.74 -22.62 -12.80
C ILE A 85 -28.55 -21.35 -11.94
N VAL A 86 -29.29 -21.20 -10.86
CA VAL A 86 -29.15 -20.06 -9.95
C VAL A 86 -27.73 -19.98 -9.38
N ALA A 87 -27.16 -21.11 -8.97
CA ALA A 87 -25.79 -21.17 -8.50
C ALA A 87 -24.80 -20.74 -9.59
N ALA A 88 -24.96 -21.22 -10.82
CA ALA A 88 -24.14 -20.80 -11.97
C ALA A 88 -24.30 -19.30 -12.29
N CYS A 89 -25.51 -18.77 -12.23
CA CYS A 89 -25.77 -17.33 -12.43
C CYS A 89 -25.09 -16.48 -11.36
N ILE A 90 -25.09 -16.90 -10.09
CA ILE A 90 -24.36 -16.20 -9.01
C ILE A 90 -22.86 -16.17 -9.30
N LEU A 91 -22.26 -17.29 -9.76
CA LEU A 91 -20.85 -17.33 -10.14
C LEU A 91 -20.54 -16.34 -11.27
N VAL A 92 -21.35 -16.33 -12.33
CA VAL A 92 -21.14 -15.44 -13.48
C VAL A 92 -21.31 -13.98 -13.06
N LEU A 93 -22.37 -13.66 -12.30
CA LEU A 93 -22.62 -12.29 -11.82
C LEU A 93 -21.48 -11.80 -10.94
N THR A 94 -20.99 -12.64 -10.04
CA THR A 94 -19.84 -12.28 -9.18
C THR A 94 -18.56 -12.15 -9.98
N GLY A 95 -18.36 -12.94 -11.03
CA GLY A 95 -17.25 -12.78 -11.96
C GLY A 95 -17.27 -11.41 -12.65
N VAL A 96 -18.44 -10.93 -13.07
CA VAL A 96 -18.63 -9.58 -13.61
C VAL A 96 -18.37 -8.52 -12.52
N LEU A 97 -18.87 -8.73 -11.31
CA LEU A 97 -18.64 -7.81 -10.19
C LEU A 97 -17.15 -7.68 -9.86
N ALA A 98 -16.40 -8.77 -9.94
CA ALA A 98 -14.95 -8.76 -9.72
C ALA A 98 -14.18 -7.85 -10.70
N THR A 99 -14.69 -7.65 -11.91
CA THR A 99 -14.07 -6.73 -12.88
C THR A 99 -14.37 -5.26 -12.59
N GLN A 100 -15.38 -4.98 -11.78
CA GLN A 100 -15.76 -3.63 -11.37
C GLN A 100 -15.19 -3.24 -10.00
N THR A 101 -14.73 -4.22 -9.23
CA THR A 101 -14.08 -3.95 -7.93
C THR A 101 -12.69 -3.39 -8.18
N GLY A 102 -12.42 -2.18 -7.66
CA GLY A 102 -11.12 -1.53 -7.75
C GLY A 102 -10.00 -2.39 -7.16
N SER A 103 -8.76 -2.16 -7.59
CA SER A 103 -7.60 -2.90 -7.08
C SER A 103 -6.56 -1.96 -6.47
N GLU A 104 -6.08 -2.31 -5.27
CA GLU A 104 -5.03 -1.61 -4.54
C GLU A 104 -3.93 -2.59 -4.12
N PHE A 105 -2.71 -2.08 -3.94
CA PHE A 105 -1.59 -2.90 -3.45
C PHE A 105 -1.81 -3.26 -1.97
N ALA A 106 -1.87 -2.24 -1.13
CA ALA A 106 -2.17 -2.34 0.30
C ALA A 106 -3.12 -1.19 0.67
N PRO A 107 -4.04 -1.39 1.60
CA PRO A 107 -4.84 -0.31 2.12
C PRO A 107 -3.92 0.76 2.73
N GLN A 108 -4.27 2.03 2.56
CA GLN A 108 -3.56 3.12 3.24
C GLN A 108 -3.65 2.91 4.75
N LEU A 109 -2.51 2.94 5.43
CA LEU A 109 -2.44 2.80 6.88
C LEU A 109 -2.88 4.12 7.52
N GLY A 110 -3.83 4.10 8.42
CA GLY A 110 -4.19 5.27 9.22
C GLY A 110 -3.18 5.49 10.34
N GLU A 111 -2.14 6.28 10.08
CA GLU A 111 -1.05 6.50 11.04
C GLU A 111 -1.39 7.51 12.14
N GLY A 112 -2.43 8.30 11.91
CA GLY A 112 -2.88 9.32 12.85
C GLY A 112 -2.12 10.64 12.77
N ASP A 113 -1.01 10.71 12.02
CA ASP A 113 -0.19 11.90 11.80
C ASP A 113 0.00 12.16 10.31
N PHE A 114 0.38 13.38 9.93
CA PHE A 114 0.65 13.73 8.53
C PHE A 114 2.13 14.00 8.29
N ALA A 115 2.63 13.55 7.14
CA ALA A 115 3.86 14.03 6.54
C ALA A 115 3.49 15.05 5.45
N VAL A 116 4.05 16.25 5.54
CA VAL A 116 3.76 17.35 4.61
C VAL A 116 5.05 17.81 3.97
N GLN A 117 5.20 17.55 2.67
CA GLN A 117 6.28 18.12 1.90
C GLN A 117 5.84 19.47 1.33
N GLN A 118 6.69 20.48 1.50
CA GLN A 118 6.48 21.79 0.91
C GLN A 118 7.54 22.07 -0.15
N MET A 119 7.10 22.25 -1.37
CA MET A 119 7.94 22.58 -2.51
C MET A 119 7.71 24.04 -2.92
N ARG A 120 8.78 24.81 -2.99
CA ARG A 120 8.78 26.20 -3.39
C ARG A 120 9.41 26.34 -4.77
N SER A 121 9.42 27.56 -5.31
CA SER A 121 10.17 27.81 -6.55
C SER A 121 11.63 27.39 -6.39
N PRO A 122 12.26 26.74 -7.39
CA PRO A 122 13.68 26.40 -7.36
C PRO A 122 14.60 27.60 -7.09
N SER A 123 14.12 28.81 -7.39
CA SER A 123 14.84 30.08 -7.13
C SER A 123 14.80 30.52 -5.67
N THR A 124 14.09 29.81 -4.78
CA THR A 124 13.99 30.16 -3.36
C THR A 124 15.23 29.67 -2.62
N GLY A 125 16.01 30.59 -2.07
CA GLY A 125 17.17 30.26 -1.23
C GLY A 125 16.79 29.67 0.13
N LEU A 126 17.75 29.07 0.82
CA LEU A 126 17.53 28.37 2.10
C LEU A 126 16.89 29.27 3.17
N GLU A 127 17.42 30.49 3.34
CA GLU A 127 16.93 31.41 4.37
C GLU A 127 15.46 31.80 4.12
N GLN A 128 15.11 32.11 2.88
CA GLN A 128 13.73 32.42 2.52
C GLN A 128 12.82 31.20 2.69
N SER A 129 13.31 30.00 2.35
CA SER A 129 12.57 28.76 2.57
C SER A 129 12.28 28.50 4.04
N LEU A 130 13.27 28.76 4.91
CA LEU A 130 13.11 28.66 6.37
C LEU A 130 12.07 29.65 6.90
N ARG A 131 12.13 30.92 6.47
CA ARG A 131 11.14 31.94 6.88
C ARG A 131 9.72 31.56 6.43
N MET A 132 9.57 31.06 5.20
CA MET A 132 8.28 30.61 4.69
C MET A 132 7.78 29.39 5.46
N GLN A 133 8.67 28.44 5.78
CA GLN A 133 8.33 27.25 6.55
C GLN A 133 7.87 27.61 7.95
N GLU A 134 8.64 28.43 8.66
CA GLU A 134 8.31 28.89 10.02
C GLU A 134 6.96 29.65 10.06
N ASN A 135 6.70 30.48 9.05
CA ASN A 135 5.41 31.17 8.93
C ASN A 135 4.26 30.19 8.71
N THR A 136 4.45 29.19 7.83
CA THR A 136 3.45 28.16 7.57
C THR A 136 3.13 27.36 8.84
N GLU A 137 4.16 26.96 9.61
CA GLU A 137 3.99 26.23 10.87
C GLU A 137 3.22 27.06 11.91
N LYS A 138 3.55 28.34 12.07
CA LYS A 138 2.82 29.26 12.96
C LYS A 138 1.35 29.41 12.58
N LEU A 139 1.07 29.51 11.28
CA LEU A 139 -0.30 29.62 10.77
C LEU A 139 -1.09 28.32 10.98
N LEU A 140 -0.48 27.16 10.71
CA LEU A 140 -1.12 25.86 10.94
C LEU A 140 -1.44 25.63 12.43
N LEU A 141 -0.49 25.91 13.33
CA LEU A 141 -0.72 25.78 14.79
C LEU A 141 -1.81 26.73 15.30
N LYS A 142 -2.00 27.88 14.66
CA LYS A 142 -3.05 28.83 15.02
C LYS A 142 -4.43 28.40 14.53
N GLU A 143 -4.51 27.88 13.29
CA GLU A 143 -5.78 27.57 12.62
C GLU A 143 -6.33 26.19 12.98
N PHE A 144 -5.44 25.23 13.29
CA PHE A 144 -5.79 23.84 13.56
C PHE A 144 -5.46 23.41 14.99
N PRO A 145 -6.42 23.55 15.93
CA PRO A 145 -6.23 23.16 17.33
C PRO A 145 -6.04 21.65 17.52
N GLU A 146 -6.33 20.84 16.51
CA GLU A 146 -6.09 19.40 16.44
C GLU A 146 -4.59 19.06 16.41
N ILE A 147 -3.75 20.01 16.03
CA ILE A 147 -2.29 19.81 15.94
C ILE A 147 -1.67 19.88 17.34
N LYS A 148 -0.83 18.90 17.64
CA LYS A 148 -0.01 18.84 18.85
C LYS A 148 1.33 19.54 18.67
N ALA A 149 2.01 19.25 17.56
CA ALA A 149 3.31 19.82 17.23
C ALA A 149 3.60 19.70 15.74
N ILE A 150 4.44 20.59 15.22
CA ILE A 150 4.95 20.52 13.85
C ILE A 150 6.46 20.66 13.93
N PHE A 151 7.17 19.90 13.10
CA PHE A 151 8.59 20.09 12.86
C PHE A 151 8.91 19.77 11.41
N ALA A 152 9.88 20.49 10.85
CA ALA A 152 10.29 20.30 9.48
C ALA A 152 11.81 20.38 9.32
N ARG A 153 12.29 19.70 8.29
CA ARG A 153 13.65 19.79 7.80
C ARG A 153 13.62 20.49 6.44
N THR A 154 14.46 21.51 6.27
CA THR A 154 14.56 22.28 5.03
C THR A 154 15.98 22.17 4.47
N GLY A 155 16.09 21.77 3.20
CA GLY A 155 17.39 21.61 2.55
C GLY A 155 18.20 20.41 3.07
N THR A 156 19.47 20.35 2.68
CA THR A 156 20.39 19.26 3.01
C THR A 156 21.16 19.55 4.30
N ALA A 157 21.24 18.58 5.20
CA ALA A 157 22.08 18.66 6.40
C ALA A 157 23.58 18.62 6.04
N GLU A 158 24.43 19.05 6.97
CA GLU A 158 25.89 19.05 6.82
C GLU A 158 26.45 17.63 6.55
N VAL A 159 25.87 16.63 7.25
CA VAL A 159 26.09 15.21 6.95
C VAL A 159 24.84 14.72 6.19
N ALA A 160 24.94 14.69 4.88
CA ALA A 160 23.81 14.39 4.00
C ALA A 160 23.46 12.90 4.00
N THR A 161 22.49 12.50 4.81
CA THR A 161 21.84 11.18 4.71
C THR A 161 20.72 11.16 3.66
N ASP A 162 20.16 12.34 3.35
CA ASP A 162 19.12 12.57 2.37
C ASP A 162 19.34 13.95 1.75
N VAL A 163 19.65 13.96 0.46
CA VAL A 163 19.99 15.19 -0.29
C VAL A 163 18.70 15.84 -0.77
N MET A 164 18.46 17.07 -0.32
CA MET A 164 17.26 17.83 -0.64
C MET A 164 17.60 19.26 -1.02
N PRO A 165 17.03 19.81 -2.12
CA PRO A 165 17.27 21.19 -2.51
C PRO A 165 16.81 22.19 -1.44
N PRO A 166 17.37 23.39 -1.36
CA PRO A 166 17.07 24.39 -0.33
C PRO A 166 15.62 24.90 -0.35
N ASN A 167 14.93 24.76 -1.48
CA ASN A 167 13.54 25.17 -1.66
C ASN A 167 12.50 24.14 -1.23
N ILE A 168 12.94 22.96 -0.75
CA ILE A 168 12.06 21.88 -0.29
C ILE A 168 12.16 21.73 1.23
N SER A 169 11.01 21.51 1.85
CA SER A 169 10.91 21.17 3.29
C SER A 169 10.08 19.92 3.48
N ASP A 170 10.58 18.97 4.26
CA ASP A 170 9.86 17.80 4.72
C ASP A 170 9.41 18.03 6.17
N GLY A 171 8.11 18.12 6.38
CA GLY A 171 7.51 18.35 7.69
C GLY A 171 6.71 17.15 8.16
N VAL A 172 6.63 17.02 9.48
CA VAL A 172 5.72 16.10 10.17
C VAL A 172 4.79 16.91 11.05
N VAL A 173 3.49 16.66 10.89
CA VAL A 173 2.43 17.28 11.69
C VAL A 173 1.91 16.19 12.63
N LEU A 174 2.24 16.32 13.90
CA LEU A 174 1.75 15.43 14.94
C LEU A 174 0.39 15.91 15.41
N LEU A 175 -0.59 15.03 15.42
CA LEU A 175 -1.94 15.31 15.86
C LEU A 175 -2.12 14.96 17.34
N LYS A 176 -3.08 15.61 17.98
CA LYS A 176 -3.56 15.22 19.31
C LYS A 176 -4.38 13.93 19.21
N PRO A 177 -4.51 13.18 20.32
CA PRO A 177 -5.48 12.10 20.38
C PRO A 177 -6.87 12.57 19.93
N HIS A 178 -7.58 11.72 19.20
CA HIS A 178 -8.85 12.08 18.54
C HIS A 178 -9.95 12.54 19.53
N ASP A 179 -9.91 12.06 20.76
CA ASP A 179 -10.80 12.46 21.85
C ASP A 179 -10.51 13.89 22.39
N GLU A 180 -9.35 14.45 22.10
CA GLU A 180 -8.97 15.84 22.42
C GLU A 180 -9.30 16.84 21.29
N TRP A 181 -9.87 16.38 20.18
CA TRP A 181 -10.24 17.26 19.06
C TRP A 181 -11.46 18.11 19.38
N PRO A 182 -11.54 19.35 18.87
CA PRO A 182 -12.72 20.22 19.06
C PRO A 182 -14.03 19.59 18.58
N ASP A 183 -13.97 18.83 17.48
CA ASP A 183 -15.07 18.01 16.99
C ASP A 183 -14.62 16.53 16.93
N PRO A 184 -15.03 15.72 17.95
CA PRO A 184 -14.69 14.28 17.97
C PRO A 184 -15.35 13.45 16.87
N LYS A 185 -16.23 14.03 16.04
CA LYS A 185 -16.86 13.34 14.91
C LYS A 185 -16.11 13.58 13.60
N GLN A 186 -15.25 14.59 13.57
CA GLN A 186 -14.44 14.90 12.39
C GLN A 186 -13.47 13.75 12.09
N THR A 187 -13.45 13.31 10.84
CA THR A 187 -12.51 12.27 10.39
C THR A 187 -11.14 12.86 10.09
N ILE A 188 -10.10 12.01 10.12
CA ILE A 188 -8.72 12.40 9.74
C ILE A 188 -8.70 12.91 8.28
N ASP A 189 -9.48 12.30 7.38
CA ASP A 189 -9.56 12.73 5.98
C ASP A 189 -10.20 14.11 5.83
N GLU A 190 -11.24 14.42 6.59
CA GLU A 190 -11.83 15.77 6.60
C GLU A 190 -10.84 16.82 7.12
N LEU A 191 -10.09 16.50 8.17
CA LEU A 191 -9.02 17.38 8.68
C LEU A 191 -7.94 17.58 7.61
N ARG A 192 -7.50 16.51 6.95
CA ARG A 192 -6.53 16.56 5.84
C ARG A 192 -7.00 17.50 4.72
N GLN A 193 -8.25 17.38 4.28
CA GLN A 193 -8.81 18.23 3.22
C GLN A 193 -8.90 19.69 3.64
N ARG A 194 -9.27 19.99 4.89
CA ARG A 194 -9.24 21.35 5.44
C ARG A 194 -7.82 21.93 5.42
N MET A 195 -6.82 21.13 5.82
CA MET A 195 -5.42 21.58 5.80
C MET A 195 -4.90 21.79 4.38
N ILE A 196 -5.22 20.91 3.43
CA ILE A 196 -4.87 21.09 2.01
C ILE A 196 -5.47 22.39 1.48
N THR A 197 -6.77 22.61 1.72
CA THR A 197 -7.47 23.82 1.28
C THR A 197 -6.85 25.08 1.89
N PHE A 198 -6.50 25.05 3.16
CA PHE A 198 -5.85 26.16 3.84
C PHE A 198 -4.46 26.44 3.28
N LEU A 199 -3.63 25.41 3.11
CA LEU A 199 -2.27 25.57 2.58
C LEU A 199 -2.27 26.06 1.12
N ALA A 200 -3.26 25.70 0.34
CA ALA A 200 -3.43 26.23 -1.03
C ALA A 200 -3.68 27.74 -1.06
N THR A 201 -4.11 28.36 0.05
CA THR A 201 -4.25 29.82 0.15
C THR A 201 -2.91 30.53 0.41
N LEU A 202 -1.88 29.82 0.84
CA LEU A 202 -0.57 30.39 1.15
C LEU A 202 0.28 30.50 -0.13
N PRO A 203 0.66 31.71 -0.53
CA PRO A 203 1.37 31.90 -1.79
C PRO A 203 2.79 31.31 -1.75
N GLY A 204 3.23 30.77 -2.88
CA GLY A 204 4.61 30.32 -3.09
C GLY A 204 4.95 28.95 -2.52
N ASN A 205 3.98 28.24 -1.90
CA ASN A 205 4.13 26.87 -1.44
C ASN A 205 3.24 25.92 -2.27
N ASN A 206 3.82 24.81 -2.73
CA ASN A 206 3.08 23.67 -3.22
C ASN A 206 3.23 22.56 -2.17
N SER A 207 2.11 22.13 -1.59
CA SER A 207 2.09 21.19 -0.46
C SER A 207 1.61 19.82 -0.90
N GLU A 208 2.37 18.79 -0.59
CA GLU A 208 1.99 17.39 -0.81
C GLU A 208 1.82 16.71 0.54
N PHE A 209 0.68 16.03 0.72
CA PHE A 209 0.34 15.32 1.94
C PHE A 209 0.53 13.82 1.75
N SER A 210 1.12 13.21 2.74
CA SER A 210 1.22 11.76 2.92
C SER A 210 1.22 11.43 4.42
N GLN A 211 1.53 10.19 4.76
CA GLN A 211 1.71 9.77 6.14
C GLN A 211 3.18 9.37 6.36
N PRO A 212 3.73 9.50 7.60
CA PRO A 212 5.16 9.32 7.85
C PRO A 212 5.72 7.96 7.46
N ILE A 213 5.02 6.86 7.78
CA ILE A 213 5.45 5.49 7.44
C ILE A 213 5.19 5.22 5.95
N GLU A 214 4.02 5.62 5.43
CA GLU A 214 3.67 5.50 4.02
C GLU A 214 4.69 6.18 3.11
N LEU A 215 5.09 7.41 3.44
CA LEU A 215 6.11 8.17 2.73
C LEU A 215 7.44 7.41 2.68
N ARG A 216 7.91 6.92 3.82
CA ARG A 216 9.16 6.14 3.89
C ARG A 216 9.06 4.79 3.19
N PHE A 217 7.92 4.15 3.30
CA PHE A 217 7.64 2.90 2.61
C PHE A 217 7.70 3.07 1.08
N ASN A 218 7.01 4.08 0.55
CA ASN A 218 7.00 4.38 -0.88
C ASN A 218 8.40 4.77 -1.39
N GLU A 219 9.12 5.59 -0.64
CA GLU A 219 10.47 6.04 -0.98
C GLU A 219 11.47 4.88 -1.04
N LEU A 220 11.49 4.01 -0.03
CA LEU A 220 12.44 2.89 0.07
C LEU A 220 12.18 1.78 -0.95
N ILE A 221 10.92 1.53 -1.31
CA ILE A 221 10.56 0.41 -2.18
C ILE A 221 10.45 0.83 -3.63
N SER A 222 9.85 1.98 -3.88
CA SER A 222 9.53 2.43 -5.23
C SER A 222 10.43 3.57 -5.70
N GLY A 223 11.21 4.15 -4.80
CA GLY A 223 12.05 5.32 -5.07
C GLY A 223 11.26 6.57 -5.44
N VAL A 224 9.96 6.60 -5.14
CA VAL A 224 9.02 7.69 -5.41
C VAL A 224 8.07 7.80 -4.22
N ARG A 225 7.81 9.02 -3.77
CA ARG A 225 7.01 9.28 -2.55
C ARG A 225 5.50 9.19 -2.78
N SER A 226 5.03 9.46 -4.00
CA SER A 226 3.62 9.51 -4.38
C SER A 226 3.09 8.14 -4.84
N ASP A 227 1.78 8.03 -5.02
CA ASP A 227 1.11 6.80 -5.44
C ASP A 227 1.62 6.29 -6.79
N VAL A 228 1.84 7.21 -7.73
CA VAL A 228 2.33 6.91 -9.08
C VAL A 228 3.55 7.77 -9.39
N GLY A 229 4.61 7.12 -9.85
CA GLY A 229 5.79 7.77 -10.41
C GLY A 229 6.01 7.35 -11.86
N VAL A 230 6.06 8.33 -12.76
CA VAL A 230 6.48 8.12 -14.15
C VAL A 230 7.92 8.56 -14.26
N LYS A 231 8.82 7.61 -14.46
CA LYS A 231 10.26 7.83 -14.57
C LYS A 231 10.63 7.96 -16.03
N LEU A 232 11.03 9.16 -16.46
CA LEU A 232 11.51 9.42 -17.82
C LEU A 232 13.04 9.40 -17.82
N PHE A 233 13.62 8.52 -18.61
CA PHE A 233 15.08 8.34 -18.75
C PHE A 233 15.60 8.95 -20.06
N GLY A 234 16.81 9.47 -20.02
CA GLY A 234 17.51 10.03 -21.18
C GLY A 234 18.83 10.68 -20.79
N ASP A 235 19.58 11.14 -21.78
CA ASP A 235 20.92 11.69 -21.54
C ASP A 235 20.94 13.22 -21.41
N ASP A 236 20.01 13.94 -22.07
CA ASP A 236 19.94 15.39 -22.05
C ASP A 236 18.86 15.91 -21.11
N MET A 237 19.24 16.80 -20.17
CA MET A 237 18.34 17.32 -19.13
C MET A 237 17.29 18.27 -19.67
N GLU A 238 17.59 19.06 -20.73
CA GLU A 238 16.62 19.98 -21.32
C GLU A 238 15.50 19.22 -22.04
N ILE A 239 15.89 18.16 -22.78
CA ILE A 239 14.93 17.25 -23.42
C ILE A 239 14.09 16.54 -22.38
N LEU A 240 14.73 16.00 -21.30
CA LEU A 240 14.04 15.35 -20.20
C LEU A 240 12.98 16.26 -19.58
N ASN A 241 13.34 17.51 -19.26
CA ASN A 241 12.42 18.47 -18.66
C ASN A 241 11.26 18.83 -19.60
N ARG A 242 11.55 19.04 -20.88
CA ARG A 242 10.53 19.35 -21.88
C ARG A 242 9.51 18.23 -22.05
N GLU A 243 10.00 17.00 -22.18
CA GLU A 243 9.12 15.83 -22.32
C GLU A 243 8.40 15.51 -21.01
N ALA A 244 9.04 15.66 -19.84
CA ALA A 244 8.41 15.49 -18.53
C ALA A 244 7.23 16.47 -18.34
N ASN A 245 7.36 17.73 -18.75
CA ASN A 245 6.26 18.69 -18.70
C ASN A 245 5.08 18.31 -19.61
N LYS A 246 5.35 17.76 -20.80
CA LYS A 246 4.29 17.23 -21.68
C LYS A 246 3.57 16.04 -21.06
N ILE A 247 4.33 15.14 -20.43
CA ILE A 247 3.79 13.97 -19.71
C ILE A 247 2.93 14.45 -18.54
N SER A 248 3.40 15.40 -17.74
CA SER A 248 2.66 15.98 -16.61
C SER A 248 1.32 16.57 -17.04
N GLN A 249 1.27 17.30 -18.15
CA GLN A 249 0.02 17.85 -18.70
C GLN A 249 -0.97 16.73 -19.08
N LYS A 250 -0.48 15.63 -19.67
CA LYS A 250 -1.33 14.47 -19.99
C LYS A 250 -1.83 13.78 -18.73
N ILE A 251 -0.99 13.60 -17.71
CA ILE A 251 -1.40 13.01 -16.43
C ILE A 251 -2.48 13.86 -15.77
N ASN A 252 -2.33 15.19 -15.76
CA ASN A 252 -3.32 16.11 -15.22
C ASN A 252 -4.69 16.03 -15.91
N SER A 253 -4.75 15.56 -17.16
CA SER A 253 -6.01 15.38 -17.88
C SER A 253 -6.74 14.08 -17.56
N ILE A 254 -6.09 13.14 -16.83
CA ILE A 254 -6.68 11.88 -16.43
C ILE A 254 -7.54 12.10 -15.18
N SER A 255 -8.78 11.62 -15.21
CA SER A 255 -9.69 11.72 -14.05
C SER A 255 -9.11 11.00 -12.83
N GLY A 256 -9.12 11.65 -11.68
CA GLY A 256 -8.56 11.15 -10.42
C GLY A 256 -7.10 11.53 -10.19
N ALA A 257 -6.42 12.18 -11.14
CA ALA A 257 -5.06 12.70 -10.92
C ALA A 257 -5.09 13.92 -10.00
N THR A 258 -4.31 13.89 -8.94
CA THR A 258 -4.11 14.99 -8.00
C THR A 258 -2.62 15.18 -7.72
N ALA A 259 -2.23 16.38 -7.29
CA ALA A 259 -0.85 16.72 -6.93
C ALA A 259 0.19 16.27 -7.98
N VAL A 260 -0.09 16.53 -9.28
CA VAL A 260 0.85 16.16 -10.35
C VAL A 260 2.03 17.11 -10.35
N ASN A 261 3.22 16.58 -10.04
CA ASN A 261 4.45 17.34 -9.94
C ASN A 261 5.54 16.77 -10.85
N VAL A 262 6.34 17.66 -11.43
CA VAL A 262 7.57 17.29 -12.14
C VAL A 262 8.76 17.56 -11.23
N GLU A 263 9.70 16.65 -11.15
CA GLU A 263 10.95 16.82 -10.39
C GLU A 263 11.66 18.10 -10.81
N GLN A 264 11.97 18.95 -9.85
CA GLN A 264 12.60 20.24 -10.08
C GLN A 264 14.10 20.09 -10.32
N THR A 265 14.51 20.02 -11.57
CA THR A 265 15.90 19.74 -11.95
C THR A 265 16.69 20.99 -12.33
N SER A 266 16.03 22.14 -12.52
CA SER A 266 16.66 23.39 -12.97
C SER A 266 16.06 24.60 -12.26
N GLY A 267 16.71 25.75 -12.40
CA GLY A 267 16.21 27.02 -11.86
C GLY A 267 16.84 27.46 -10.54
N LEU A 268 17.88 26.75 -10.05
CA LEU A 268 18.63 27.16 -8.87
C LEU A 268 19.48 28.40 -9.22
N PRO A 269 19.31 29.54 -8.51
CA PRO A 269 20.20 30.67 -8.69
C PRO A 269 21.58 30.32 -8.13
N LEU A 270 22.59 30.45 -8.98
CA LEU A 270 23.98 30.21 -8.64
C LEU A 270 24.77 31.50 -8.85
N LEU A 271 25.62 31.82 -7.88
CA LEU A 271 26.67 32.79 -8.06
C LEU A 271 27.83 32.14 -8.84
N ASN A 272 28.00 32.49 -10.08
CA ASN A 272 29.05 32.00 -10.95
C ASN A 272 30.21 33.00 -10.98
N VAL A 273 31.42 32.47 -10.69
CA VAL A 273 32.67 33.23 -10.80
C VAL A 273 33.56 32.55 -11.82
N GLU A 274 33.57 33.04 -13.04
CA GLU A 274 34.36 32.52 -14.15
C GLU A 274 35.69 33.28 -14.29
N VAL A 275 36.78 32.62 -13.95
CA VAL A 275 38.13 33.21 -14.01
C VAL A 275 38.61 33.33 -15.44
N ASP A 276 38.95 34.54 -15.90
CA ASP A 276 39.66 34.79 -17.14
C ASP A 276 41.16 34.42 -16.95
N LYS A 277 41.55 33.26 -17.46
CA LYS A 277 42.90 32.74 -17.31
C LYS A 277 43.97 33.63 -17.93
N SER A 278 43.63 34.32 -19.03
CA SER A 278 44.58 35.19 -19.75
C SER A 278 44.84 36.47 -18.96
N ARG A 279 43.76 37.12 -18.45
CA ARG A 279 43.89 38.28 -17.59
C ARG A 279 44.57 37.97 -16.27
N ALA A 280 44.19 36.87 -15.63
CA ALA A 280 44.83 36.42 -14.38
C ALA A 280 46.36 36.25 -14.57
N ALA A 281 46.79 35.62 -15.67
CA ALA A 281 48.20 35.47 -16.00
C ALA A 281 48.93 36.78 -16.22
N GLN A 282 48.29 37.80 -16.85
CA GLN A 282 48.89 39.13 -17.02
C GLN A 282 49.20 39.83 -15.70
N TYR A 283 48.36 39.59 -14.66
CA TYR A 283 48.58 40.07 -13.31
C TYR A 283 49.43 39.17 -12.44
N GLY A 284 49.96 38.07 -12.99
CA GLY A 284 50.76 37.07 -12.24
C GLY A 284 49.96 36.27 -11.22
N LEU A 285 48.60 36.21 -11.36
CA LEU A 285 47.71 35.48 -10.46
C LEU A 285 47.47 34.09 -10.98
N SER A 286 47.53 33.10 -10.08
CA SER A 286 47.06 31.77 -10.38
C SER A 286 45.55 31.65 -10.27
N VAL A 287 44.92 30.84 -11.11
CA VAL A 287 43.47 30.54 -11.01
C VAL A 287 43.11 30.04 -9.63
N ARG A 288 43.99 29.21 -9.06
CA ARG A 288 43.78 28.66 -7.69
C ARG A 288 43.71 29.75 -6.62
N ALA A 289 44.63 30.73 -6.65
CA ALA A 289 44.61 31.81 -5.68
C ALA A 289 43.31 32.62 -5.74
N ILE A 290 42.78 32.86 -6.94
CA ILE A 290 41.50 33.53 -7.12
C ILE A 290 40.33 32.66 -6.59
N GLN A 291 40.34 31.37 -6.90
CA GLN A 291 39.32 30.43 -6.42
C GLN A 291 39.37 30.27 -4.89
N ASP A 292 40.55 30.16 -4.29
CA ASP A 292 40.71 30.05 -2.83
C ASP A 292 40.22 31.34 -2.13
N LEU A 293 40.48 32.52 -2.72
CA LEU A 293 39.95 33.78 -2.21
C LEU A 293 38.41 33.82 -2.25
N VAL A 294 37.82 33.47 -3.39
CA VAL A 294 36.35 33.44 -3.56
C VAL A 294 35.73 32.40 -2.61
N ALA A 295 36.31 31.20 -2.52
CA ALA A 295 35.83 30.15 -1.63
C ALA A 295 35.84 30.60 -0.17
N THR A 296 36.93 31.25 0.28
CA THR A 296 37.06 31.78 1.64
C THR A 296 36.09 32.93 1.89
N SER A 297 35.93 33.83 0.90
CA SER A 297 35.09 35.02 1.03
C SER A 297 33.60 34.68 1.11
N VAL A 298 33.13 33.76 0.29
CA VAL A 298 31.70 33.39 0.16
C VAL A 298 31.35 32.19 1.04
N GLY A 299 32.05 31.07 0.87
CA GLY A 299 31.80 29.81 1.56
C GLY A 299 32.31 29.79 3.00
N GLY A 300 33.41 30.50 3.23
CA GLY A 300 34.12 30.50 4.49
C GLY A 300 35.22 29.43 4.56
N GLN A 301 36.24 29.75 5.32
CA GLN A 301 37.36 28.84 5.63
C GLN A 301 37.32 28.43 7.09
N ASN A 302 37.26 27.15 7.38
CA ASN A 302 37.46 26.66 8.74
C ASN A 302 38.92 26.80 9.10
N VAL A 303 39.22 27.65 10.09
CA VAL A 303 40.58 27.94 10.57
C VAL A 303 40.89 27.26 11.92
N GLY A 304 39.93 26.56 12.52
CA GLY A 304 40.10 25.83 13.75
C GLY A 304 38.78 25.37 14.37
N THR A 305 38.87 24.71 15.49
CA THR A 305 37.73 24.24 16.26
C THR A 305 37.80 24.73 17.70
N ILE A 306 36.71 25.31 18.19
CA ILE A 306 36.56 25.72 19.60
C ILE A 306 35.92 24.57 20.35
N LEU A 307 36.56 24.11 21.42
CA LEU A 307 36.03 23.09 22.31
C LEU A 307 35.40 23.75 23.55
N GLN A 308 34.12 23.45 23.79
CA GLN A 308 33.40 23.92 24.98
C GLN A 308 32.74 22.73 25.68
N GLY A 309 33.45 22.14 26.65
CA GLY A 309 33.05 20.87 27.25
C GLY A 309 33.10 19.73 26.22
N ASP A 310 31.98 19.08 26.02
CA ASP A 310 31.78 18.01 25.03
C ASP A 310 31.39 18.50 23.63
N LYS A 311 31.15 19.80 23.50
CA LYS A 311 30.71 20.42 22.22
C LYS A 311 31.92 20.93 21.43
N ARG A 312 31.82 20.79 20.11
CA ARG A 312 32.79 21.27 19.13
C ARG A 312 32.12 22.28 18.21
N PHE A 313 32.74 23.46 18.07
CA PHE A 313 32.26 24.53 17.20
C PHE A 313 33.35 24.87 16.20
N ASP A 314 33.04 24.86 14.93
CA ASP A 314 33.98 25.28 13.91
C ASP A 314 34.20 26.80 13.97
N PHE A 315 35.46 27.19 13.86
CA PHE A 315 35.84 28.57 13.76
C PHE A 315 36.05 28.94 12.29
N VAL A 316 35.05 29.61 11.71
CA VAL A 316 34.97 29.90 10.28
C VAL A 316 35.20 31.40 10.03
N ILE A 317 36.08 31.74 9.09
CA ILE A 317 36.29 33.11 8.59
C ILE A 317 35.63 33.23 7.23
N ARG A 318 34.74 34.22 7.06
CA ARG A 318 34.10 34.58 5.80
C ARG A 318 33.71 36.06 5.79
N LEU A 319 33.36 36.59 4.59
CA LEU A 319 32.80 37.94 4.51
C LEU A 319 31.42 38.02 5.15
N ASP A 320 31.07 39.22 5.63
CA ASP A 320 29.71 39.51 6.06
C ASP A 320 28.69 39.28 4.94
N GLU A 321 27.48 38.96 5.32
CA GLU A 321 26.42 38.65 4.34
C GLU A 321 26.17 39.77 3.35
N SER A 322 26.20 41.00 3.83
CA SER A 322 26.02 42.22 2.97
C SER A 322 27.12 42.36 1.92
N GLN A 323 28.29 41.79 2.14
CA GLN A 323 29.46 41.86 1.22
C GLN A 323 29.56 40.69 0.27
N ARG A 324 28.62 39.74 0.33
CA ARG A 324 28.62 38.54 -0.53
C ARG A 324 27.72 38.65 -1.75
N SER A 325 27.15 39.84 -2.02
CA SER A 325 26.38 40.05 -3.26
C SER A 325 27.32 40.04 -4.48
N PRO A 326 26.82 39.72 -5.69
CA PRO A 326 27.62 39.74 -6.92
C PRO A 326 28.37 41.04 -7.15
N GLU A 327 27.68 42.16 -6.84
CA GLU A 327 28.21 43.51 -7.04
C GLU A 327 29.37 43.78 -6.06
N GLN A 328 29.24 43.36 -4.80
CA GLN A 328 30.29 43.55 -3.78
C GLN A 328 31.47 42.62 -4.02
N LEU A 329 31.19 41.39 -4.48
CA LEU A 329 32.27 40.44 -4.85
C LEU A 329 33.03 40.89 -6.09
N ALA A 330 32.39 41.51 -7.06
CA ALA A 330 33.04 42.02 -8.25
C ALA A 330 34.16 43.02 -7.92
N VAL A 331 33.99 43.84 -6.89
CA VAL A 331 34.98 44.84 -6.43
C VAL A 331 35.92 44.32 -5.34
N LEU A 332 35.86 43.02 -5.00
CA LEU A 332 36.75 42.40 -3.98
C LEU A 332 38.22 42.59 -4.37
N PRO A 333 39.05 43.18 -3.51
CA PRO A 333 40.46 43.41 -3.81
C PRO A 333 41.26 42.11 -3.71
N ILE A 334 42.07 41.84 -4.74
CA ILE A 334 43.04 40.74 -4.81
C ILE A 334 44.43 41.29 -4.72
N GLN A 335 45.22 40.80 -3.79
CA GLN A 335 46.63 41.20 -3.67
C GLN A 335 47.49 40.54 -4.77
N LEU A 336 48.24 41.34 -5.50
CA LEU A 336 49.16 40.88 -6.50
C LEU A 336 50.48 40.41 -5.86
N PRO A 337 51.21 39.46 -6.49
CA PRO A 337 52.49 39.01 -6.01
C PRO A 337 53.54 40.11 -5.90
N ASN A 338 53.44 41.16 -6.69
CA ASN A 338 54.32 42.33 -6.70
C ASN A 338 53.91 43.47 -5.76
N GLY A 339 52.83 43.26 -4.93
CA GLY A 339 52.43 44.25 -3.91
C GLY A 339 51.32 45.21 -4.33
N GLY A 340 50.77 45.10 -5.53
CA GLY A 340 49.59 45.86 -6.01
C GLY A 340 48.29 45.22 -5.62
N LEU A 341 47.14 45.91 -5.87
CA LEU A 341 45.77 45.43 -5.75
C LEU A 341 45.06 45.48 -7.10
N VAL A 342 44.25 44.47 -7.41
CA VAL A 342 43.38 44.42 -8.55
C VAL A 342 41.99 43.96 -8.08
N GLN A 343 40.91 44.39 -8.74
CA GLN A 343 39.56 43.94 -8.39
C GLN A 343 39.25 42.59 -9.03
N LEU A 344 38.40 41.78 -8.38
CA LEU A 344 38.00 40.45 -8.88
C LEU A 344 37.39 40.56 -10.30
N GLN A 345 36.60 41.60 -10.59
CA GLN A 345 36.00 41.84 -11.93
C GLN A 345 37.04 42.04 -13.06
N ASP A 346 38.26 42.43 -12.72
CA ASP A 346 39.33 42.63 -13.72
C ASP A 346 39.91 41.29 -14.21
N VAL A 347 39.77 40.24 -13.41
CA VAL A 347 40.32 38.90 -13.67
C VAL A 347 39.28 37.77 -13.69
N ALA A 348 38.03 38.06 -13.38
CA ALA A 348 36.93 37.11 -13.39
C ALA A 348 35.59 37.79 -13.73
N ARG A 349 34.66 37.06 -14.31
CA ARG A 349 33.27 37.44 -14.47
C ARG A 349 32.47 36.93 -13.27
N VAL A 350 31.75 37.83 -12.61
CA VAL A 350 30.87 37.53 -11.47
C VAL A 350 29.43 37.78 -11.91
N GLU A 351 28.61 36.75 -11.97
CA GLU A 351 27.24 36.85 -12.43
C GLU A 351 26.31 35.81 -11.75
N ASN A 352 25.03 36.18 -11.66
CA ASN A 352 24.00 35.22 -11.25
C ASN A 352 23.50 34.47 -12.48
N ILE A 353 23.58 33.15 -12.43
CA ILE A 353 23.06 32.26 -13.47
C ILE A 353 22.00 31.33 -12.87
N LEU A 354 21.08 30.89 -13.72
CA LEU A 354 20.19 29.78 -13.33
C LEU A 354 20.87 28.45 -13.68
N GLY A 355 21.17 27.69 -12.65
CA GLY A 355 21.86 26.41 -12.79
C GLY A 355 20.94 25.21 -12.60
N ILE A 356 21.57 24.05 -12.60
CA ILE A 356 20.92 22.78 -12.32
C ILE A 356 20.68 22.69 -10.81
N ASN A 357 19.43 22.43 -10.43
CA ASN A 357 19.03 22.23 -9.06
C ASN A 357 19.41 20.82 -8.57
N GLN A 358 19.10 19.81 -9.40
CA GLN A 358 19.29 18.40 -9.07
C GLN A 358 19.42 17.57 -10.34
N VAL A 359 20.24 16.52 -10.30
CA VAL A 359 20.34 15.49 -11.36
C VAL A 359 20.15 14.12 -10.72
N SER A 360 18.99 13.55 -10.91
CA SER A 360 18.67 12.20 -10.43
C SER A 360 19.12 11.12 -11.40
N ARG A 361 19.66 10.04 -10.86
CA ARG A 361 20.09 8.87 -11.63
C ARG A 361 19.54 7.58 -10.99
N GLU A 362 19.24 6.64 -11.87
CA GLU A 362 18.89 5.28 -11.49
C GLU A 362 19.66 4.30 -12.41
N ASN A 363 20.37 3.35 -11.82
CA ASN A 363 21.26 2.44 -12.55
C ASN A 363 22.25 3.16 -13.48
N GLY A 364 22.78 4.30 -13.04
CA GLY A 364 23.72 5.14 -13.79
C GLY A 364 23.12 6.02 -14.89
N LYS A 365 21.83 5.85 -15.22
CA LYS A 365 21.12 6.67 -16.22
C LYS A 365 20.43 7.87 -15.58
N ARG A 366 20.47 9.02 -16.25
CA ARG A 366 19.74 10.22 -15.81
C ARG A 366 18.26 9.99 -15.96
N ARG A 367 17.50 10.49 -15.00
CA ARG A 367 16.03 10.44 -15.04
C ARG A 367 15.41 11.73 -14.50
N VAL A 368 14.17 11.96 -14.91
CA VAL A 368 13.26 12.93 -14.30
C VAL A 368 12.00 12.17 -13.90
N VAL A 369 11.51 12.41 -12.69
CA VAL A 369 10.29 11.77 -12.19
C VAL A 369 9.12 12.74 -12.27
N ILE A 370 8.01 12.24 -12.79
CA ILE A 370 6.71 12.90 -12.71
C ILE A 370 5.89 12.11 -11.70
N THR A 371 5.47 12.76 -10.62
CA THR A 371 4.70 12.17 -9.55
C THR A 371 3.22 12.55 -9.68
N ALA A 372 2.33 11.68 -9.23
CA ALA A 372 0.91 11.95 -9.12
C ALA A 372 0.31 11.14 -7.97
N ASN A 373 -0.67 11.73 -7.27
CA ASN A 373 -1.53 11.01 -6.34
C ASN A 373 -2.87 10.72 -6.99
N VAL A 374 -3.57 9.70 -6.51
CA VAL A 374 -4.83 9.25 -7.09
C VAL A 374 -5.93 9.40 -6.03
N GLU A 375 -6.97 10.20 -6.34
CA GLU A 375 -8.12 10.41 -5.46
C GLU A 375 -9.44 10.11 -6.18
N GLY A 376 -10.41 9.56 -5.43
CA GLY A 376 -11.75 9.24 -5.94
C GLY A 376 -11.79 8.10 -6.97
N ARG A 377 -10.69 7.38 -7.14
CA ARG A 377 -10.56 6.28 -8.11
C ARG A 377 -9.51 5.27 -7.63
N ASP A 378 -9.67 4.00 -8.00
CA ASP A 378 -8.68 2.97 -7.71
C ASP A 378 -7.39 3.12 -8.54
N LEU A 379 -6.27 2.77 -7.92
CA LEU A 379 -4.95 2.89 -8.51
C LEU A 379 -4.77 2.04 -9.79
N GLY A 380 -5.35 0.84 -9.82
CA GLY A 380 -5.19 -0.10 -10.93
C GLY A 380 -5.81 0.42 -12.22
N SER A 381 -7.06 0.95 -12.17
CA SER A 381 -7.74 1.52 -13.33
C SER A 381 -7.07 2.82 -13.79
N PHE A 382 -6.63 3.67 -12.85
CA PHE A 382 -5.91 4.90 -13.15
C PHE A 382 -4.63 4.61 -13.95
N VAL A 383 -3.81 3.69 -13.48
CA VAL A 383 -2.52 3.39 -14.15
C VAL A 383 -2.74 2.69 -15.49
N THR A 384 -3.77 1.88 -15.64
CA THR A 384 -4.12 1.27 -16.92
C THR A 384 -4.43 2.34 -17.97
N GLU A 385 -5.20 3.38 -17.60
CA GLU A 385 -5.49 4.53 -18.46
C GLU A 385 -4.24 5.36 -18.73
N LEU A 386 -3.42 5.61 -17.69
CA LEU A 386 -2.14 6.30 -17.80
C LEU A 386 -1.21 5.61 -18.82
N GLN A 387 -1.03 4.30 -18.70
CA GLN A 387 -0.21 3.52 -19.63
C GLN A 387 -0.74 3.59 -21.06
N SER A 388 -2.06 3.47 -21.25
CA SER A 388 -2.68 3.58 -22.57
C SER A 388 -2.51 4.98 -23.19
N THR A 389 -2.50 6.03 -22.36
CA THR A 389 -2.32 7.42 -22.76
C THR A 389 -0.86 7.70 -23.12
N LEU A 390 0.07 7.22 -22.31
CA LEU A 390 1.50 7.44 -22.53
C LEU A 390 2.11 6.54 -23.60
N SER A 391 1.56 5.34 -23.85
CA SER A 391 2.01 4.46 -24.94
C SER A 391 1.87 5.08 -26.33
N LYS A 392 0.99 6.08 -26.48
CA LYS A 392 0.78 6.83 -27.70
C LYS A 392 1.73 8.03 -27.86
N GLN A 393 2.59 8.28 -26.87
CA GLN A 393 3.54 9.39 -26.92
C GLN A 393 4.82 8.96 -27.61
N GLU A 394 5.16 9.62 -28.71
CA GLU A 394 6.43 9.46 -29.36
C GLU A 394 7.52 10.19 -28.53
N LEU A 395 8.47 9.44 -28.05
CA LEU A 395 9.65 9.96 -27.36
C LEU A 395 10.83 10.05 -28.34
N PRO A 396 11.74 11.01 -28.16
CA PRO A 396 12.98 11.07 -28.93
C PRO A 396 13.78 9.77 -28.78
N SER A 397 14.59 9.45 -29.79
CA SER A 397 15.44 8.24 -29.76
C SER A 397 16.38 8.27 -28.56
N GLY A 398 16.46 7.14 -27.84
CA GLY A 398 17.27 7.00 -26.62
C GLY A 398 16.56 7.43 -25.33
N TYR A 399 15.29 7.83 -25.41
CA TYR A 399 14.45 8.13 -24.24
C TYR A 399 13.38 7.07 -24.04
N TRP A 400 13.10 6.71 -22.77
CA TRP A 400 12.08 5.73 -22.44
C TRP A 400 11.42 6.06 -21.10
N ILE A 401 10.24 5.52 -20.90
CA ILE A 401 9.46 5.64 -19.68
C ILE A 401 9.51 4.33 -18.92
N ASP A 402 9.64 4.43 -17.60
CA ASP A 402 9.39 3.35 -16.63
C ASP A 402 8.42 3.85 -15.55
N TYR A 403 7.78 2.93 -14.86
CA TYR A 403 6.77 3.23 -13.86
C TYR A 403 7.25 2.81 -12.48
N GLY A 404 7.06 3.68 -11.50
CA GLY A 404 7.37 3.47 -10.08
C GLY A 404 6.18 3.81 -9.18
N GLY A 405 6.42 3.86 -7.89
CA GLY A 405 5.39 4.12 -6.88
C GLY A 405 4.67 2.85 -6.45
N GLN A 406 3.53 3.00 -5.78
CA GLN A 406 2.71 1.87 -5.31
C GLN A 406 2.25 0.95 -6.46
N PHE A 407 2.15 1.48 -7.67
CA PHE A 407 1.82 0.70 -8.85
C PHE A 407 2.81 -0.43 -9.14
N GLN A 408 4.11 -0.20 -9.01
CA GLN A 408 5.12 -1.24 -9.23
C GLN A 408 4.92 -2.40 -8.23
N ASN A 409 4.57 -2.05 -6.99
CA ASN A 409 4.25 -3.03 -5.96
C ASN A 409 2.97 -3.80 -6.28
N LEU A 410 1.93 -3.11 -6.76
CA LEU A 410 0.67 -3.74 -7.20
C LEU A 410 0.91 -4.76 -8.32
N MET A 411 1.69 -4.40 -9.35
CA MET A 411 2.01 -5.29 -10.46
C MET A 411 2.83 -6.51 -10.00
N SER A 412 3.82 -6.29 -9.14
CA SER A 412 4.62 -7.37 -8.57
C SER A 412 3.77 -8.30 -7.70
N ALA A 413 2.91 -7.75 -6.86
CA ALA A 413 1.98 -8.50 -6.02
C ALA A 413 0.98 -9.31 -6.88
N LYS A 414 0.42 -8.70 -7.92
CA LYS A 414 -0.49 -9.38 -8.86
C LYS A 414 0.19 -10.57 -9.55
N ALA A 415 1.41 -10.38 -10.05
CA ALA A 415 2.18 -11.46 -10.67
C ALA A 415 2.46 -12.62 -9.71
N ARG A 416 2.78 -12.32 -8.45
CA ARG A 416 3.00 -13.34 -7.40
C ARG A 416 1.70 -14.06 -7.03
N MET A 417 0.59 -13.33 -6.87
CA MET A 417 -0.72 -13.92 -6.59
C MET A 417 -1.20 -14.85 -7.70
N GLN A 418 -0.89 -14.53 -8.97
CA GLN A 418 -1.16 -15.42 -10.10
C GLN A 418 -0.44 -16.79 -10.00
N LEU A 419 0.64 -16.88 -9.22
CA LEU A 419 1.32 -18.14 -8.93
C LEU A 419 0.82 -18.79 -7.62
N VAL A 420 0.70 -17.99 -6.56
CA VAL A 420 0.41 -18.48 -5.20
C VAL A 420 -1.02 -19.03 -5.09
N VAL A 421 -2.01 -18.33 -5.70
CA VAL A 421 -3.41 -18.76 -5.63
C VAL A 421 -3.64 -20.09 -6.35
N PRO A 422 -3.21 -20.31 -7.61
CA PRO A 422 -3.34 -21.62 -8.24
C PRO A 422 -2.59 -22.74 -7.49
N LEU A 423 -1.41 -22.44 -6.93
CA LEU A 423 -0.66 -23.40 -6.14
C LEU A 423 -1.42 -23.83 -4.89
N ALA A 424 -2.03 -22.87 -4.18
CA ALA A 424 -2.87 -23.15 -3.01
C ALA A 424 -4.09 -24.01 -3.39
N LEU A 425 -4.79 -23.63 -4.47
CA LEU A 425 -5.94 -24.39 -4.97
C LEU A 425 -5.57 -25.79 -5.44
N LEU A 426 -4.44 -25.95 -6.13
CA LEU A 426 -3.91 -27.25 -6.51
C LEU A 426 -3.60 -28.13 -5.30
N THR A 427 -2.98 -27.55 -4.28
CA THR A 427 -2.67 -28.24 -3.03
C THR A 427 -3.94 -28.74 -2.34
N ILE A 428 -4.98 -27.89 -2.27
CA ILE A 428 -6.29 -28.28 -1.74
C ILE A 428 -6.88 -29.44 -2.55
N PHE A 429 -6.82 -29.35 -3.87
CA PHE A 429 -7.36 -30.40 -4.73
C PHE A 429 -6.63 -31.73 -4.57
N ILE A 430 -5.29 -31.73 -4.47
CA ILE A 430 -4.47 -32.92 -4.19
C ILE A 430 -4.86 -33.54 -2.86
N LEU A 431 -5.04 -32.72 -1.81
CA LEU A 431 -5.48 -33.22 -0.50
C LEU A 431 -6.86 -33.86 -0.54
N LEU A 432 -7.80 -33.27 -1.29
CA LEU A 432 -9.13 -33.86 -1.51
C LEU A 432 -9.03 -35.19 -2.25
N MET A 433 -8.18 -35.25 -3.28
CA MET A 433 -7.93 -36.50 -4.00
C MET A 433 -7.37 -37.59 -3.11
N ALA A 434 -6.45 -37.25 -2.18
CA ALA A 434 -5.90 -38.19 -1.21
C ALA A 434 -6.95 -38.70 -0.23
N VAL A 435 -7.96 -37.90 0.11
CA VAL A 435 -9.05 -38.32 1.03
C VAL A 435 -10.13 -39.14 0.32
N PHE A 436 -10.61 -38.70 -0.82
CA PHE A 436 -11.76 -39.32 -1.50
C PHE A 436 -11.36 -40.44 -2.46
N HIS A 437 -10.13 -40.48 -2.95
CA HIS A 437 -9.64 -41.39 -3.98
C HIS A 437 -10.54 -41.43 -5.23
N ASN A 438 -11.31 -40.36 -5.45
CA ASN A 438 -12.28 -40.23 -6.55
C ASN A 438 -12.33 -38.80 -7.05
N ILE A 439 -12.01 -38.59 -8.32
CA ILE A 439 -11.94 -37.29 -8.96
C ILE A 439 -13.29 -36.53 -8.97
N LYS A 440 -14.42 -37.28 -9.15
CA LYS A 440 -15.77 -36.68 -9.19
C LYS A 440 -16.19 -36.12 -7.84
N GLU A 441 -15.90 -36.86 -6.76
CA GLU A 441 -16.20 -36.44 -5.39
C GLU A 441 -15.28 -35.28 -4.95
N SER A 442 -14.00 -35.35 -5.31
CA SER A 442 -13.05 -34.29 -5.05
C SER A 442 -13.44 -32.99 -5.77
N LEU A 443 -13.85 -33.05 -7.05
CA LEU A 443 -14.36 -31.90 -7.80
C LEU A 443 -15.65 -31.34 -7.21
N LEU A 444 -16.53 -32.21 -6.73
CA LEU A 444 -17.78 -31.78 -6.10
C LEU A 444 -17.52 -30.95 -4.83
N VAL A 445 -16.63 -31.40 -3.98
CA VAL A 445 -16.27 -30.63 -2.75
C VAL A 445 -15.47 -29.39 -3.13
N PHE A 446 -14.57 -29.49 -4.09
CA PHE A 446 -13.78 -28.37 -4.58
C PHE A 446 -14.63 -27.26 -5.20
N SER A 447 -15.80 -27.61 -5.80
CA SER A 447 -16.74 -26.60 -6.33
C SER A 447 -17.26 -25.62 -5.27
N GLY A 448 -17.17 -25.99 -3.98
CA GLY A 448 -17.48 -25.06 -2.88
C GLY A 448 -16.56 -23.84 -2.80
N VAL A 449 -15.32 -23.94 -3.33
CA VAL A 449 -14.36 -22.82 -3.32
C VAL A 449 -14.84 -21.64 -4.15
N PRO A 450 -15.19 -21.76 -5.44
CA PRO A 450 -15.72 -20.65 -6.22
C PRO A 450 -16.89 -19.94 -5.55
N PHE A 451 -17.79 -20.69 -4.91
CA PHE A 451 -18.92 -20.09 -4.20
C PHE A 451 -18.53 -19.36 -2.92
N ALA A 452 -17.52 -19.84 -2.22
CA ALA A 452 -16.95 -19.09 -1.09
C ALA A 452 -16.34 -17.78 -1.55
N LEU A 453 -15.61 -17.80 -2.67
CA LEU A 453 -15.03 -16.59 -3.27
C LEU A 453 -16.12 -15.57 -3.65
N CYS A 454 -17.28 -16.03 -4.16
CA CYS A 454 -18.43 -15.16 -4.44
C CYS A 454 -18.89 -14.38 -3.21
N GLY A 455 -19.07 -15.06 -2.08
CA GLY A 455 -19.50 -14.40 -0.85
C GLY A 455 -18.49 -13.39 -0.34
N GLY A 456 -17.20 -13.71 -0.45
CA GLY A 456 -16.13 -12.78 -0.10
C GLY A 456 -16.11 -11.52 -0.97
N LEU A 457 -16.26 -11.68 -2.28
CA LEU A 457 -16.33 -10.55 -3.23
C LEU A 457 -17.56 -9.67 -3.01
N ILE A 458 -18.74 -10.29 -2.81
CA ILE A 458 -19.97 -9.56 -2.51
C ILE A 458 -19.82 -8.78 -1.19
N ALA A 459 -19.19 -9.36 -0.18
CA ALA A 459 -18.96 -8.69 1.10
C ALA A 459 -18.00 -7.50 0.97
N LEU A 460 -16.95 -7.59 0.15
CA LEU A 460 -16.06 -6.47 -0.15
C LEU A 460 -16.81 -5.35 -0.87
N TRP A 461 -17.59 -5.70 -1.90
CA TRP A 461 -18.39 -4.75 -2.66
C TRP A 461 -19.42 -4.01 -1.80
N LEU A 462 -20.14 -4.74 -0.93
CA LEU A 462 -21.13 -4.15 0.00
C LEU A 462 -20.51 -3.17 1.01
N ARG A 463 -19.21 -3.30 1.29
CA ARG A 463 -18.47 -2.45 2.22
C ARG A 463 -17.59 -1.42 1.53
N ASP A 464 -17.68 -1.35 0.21
CA ASP A 464 -16.84 -0.46 -0.63
C ASP A 464 -15.34 -0.61 -0.35
N ILE A 465 -14.90 -1.85 -0.14
CA ILE A 465 -13.50 -2.19 0.11
C ILE A 465 -12.89 -2.71 -1.20
N PRO A 466 -11.80 -2.09 -1.70
CA PRO A 466 -11.15 -2.55 -2.92
C PRO A 466 -10.45 -3.90 -2.74
N LEU A 467 -10.23 -4.58 -3.86
CA LEU A 467 -9.51 -5.85 -3.89
C LEU A 467 -8.03 -5.60 -3.62
N SER A 468 -7.63 -5.75 -2.37
CA SER A 468 -6.25 -5.62 -1.92
C SER A 468 -5.55 -6.98 -1.82
N MET A 469 -4.23 -6.94 -1.64
CA MET A 469 -3.46 -8.14 -1.37
C MET A 469 -3.91 -8.86 -0.08
N SER A 470 -4.32 -8.10 0.94
CA SER A 470 -4.90 -8.64 2.18
C SER A 470 -6.18 -9.43 1.93
N ALA A 471 -7.05 -8.94 1.03
CA ALA A 471 -8.22 -9.68 0.57
C ALA A 471 -7.83 -10.97 -0.15
N GLY A 472 -6.77 -10.94 -0.98
CA GLY A 472 -6.23 -12.12 -1.67
C GLY A 472 -5.79 -13.22 -0.70
N VAL A 473 -5.07 -12.87 0.36
CA VAL A 473 -4.70 -13.80 1.43
C VAL A 473 -5.95 -14.32 2.16
N GLY A 474 -6.95 -13.46 2.38
CA GLY A 474 -8.26 -13.85 2.92
C GLY A 474 -8.96 -14.91 2.05
N PHE A 475 -8.91 -14.78 0.73
CA PHE A 475 -9.47 -15.77 -0.19
C PHE A 475 -8.75 -17.13 -0.15
N ILE A 476 -7.43 -17.13 0.03
CA ILE A 476 -6.66 -18.37 0.22
C ILE A 476 -7.11 -19.07 1.51
N ALA A 477 -7.16 -18.36 2.63
CA ALA A 477 -7.59 -18.89 3.92
C ALA A 477 -9.03 -19.43 3.88
N LEU A 478 -9.94 -18.65 3.27
CA LEU A 478 -11.33 -18.99 3.07
C LEU A 478 -11.50 -20.28 2.26
N SER A 479 -10.70 -20.48 1.22
CA SER A 479 -10.74 -21.69 0.37
C SER A 479 -10.54 -22.96 1.19
N GLY A 480 -9.64 -22.93 2.18
CA GLY A 480 -9.42 -24.06 3.09
C GLY A 480 -10.62 -24.37 3.99
N VAL A 481 -11.27 -23.32 4.51
CA VAL A 481 -12.45 -23.47 5.38
C VAL A 481 -13.66 -23.98 4.58
N ALA A 482 -13.88 -23.45 3.40
CA ALA A 482 -14.99 -23.85 2.52
C ALA A 482 -14.93 -25.33 2.15
N VAL A 483 -13.73 -25.80 1.80
CA VAL A 483 -13.51 -27.21 1.46
C VAL A 483 -13.70 -28.14 2.68
N LEU A 484 -13.32 -27.69 3.88
CA LEU A 484 -13.50 -28.50 5.09
C LEU A 484 -14.98 -28.81 5.35
N ASN A 485 -15.86 -27.82 5.24
CA ASN A 485 -17.29 -28.01 5.43
C ASN A 485 -17.87 -29.02 4.42
N GLY A 486 -17.48 -28.89 3.14
CA GLY A 486 -17.88 -29.81 2.09
C GLY A 486 -17.34 -31.23 2.29
N LEU A 487 -16.08 -31.36 2.72
CA LEU A 487 -15.44 -32.64 3.02
C LEU A 487 -16.18 -33.39 4.12
N VAL A 488 -16.46 -32.72 5.25
CA VAL A 488 -17.15 -33.31 6.40
C VAL A 488 -18.58 -33.73 6.02
N MET A 489 -19.29 -32.93 5.25
CA MET A 489 -20.63 -33.25 4.76
C MET A 489 -20.62 -34.49 3.87
N LEU A 490 -19.74 -34.51 2.85
CA LEU A 490 -19.70 -35.59 1.87
C LEU A 490 -19.23 -36.93 2.51
N THR A 491 -18.23 -36.89 3.40
CA THR A 491 -17.75 -38.09 4.11
C THR A 491 -18.89 -38.70 4.90
N PHE A 492 -19.69 -37.92 5.60
CA PHE A 492 -20.82 -38.40 6.38
C PHE A 492 -21.96 -38.97 5.49
N ILE A 493 -22.26 -38.33 4.38
CA ILE A 493 -23.22 -38.87 3.39
C ILE A 493 -22.74 -40.24 2.87
N LYS A 494 -21.45 -40.39 2.59
CA LYS A 494 -20.87 -41.68 2.14
C LYS A 494 -20.97 -42.77 3.19
N GLU A 495 -20.76 -42.45 4.46
CA GLU A 495 -20.92 -43.38 5.59
C GLU A 495 -22.38 -43.85 5.66
N LEU A 496 -23.34 -42.95 5.63
CA LEU A 496 -24.76 -43.30 5.61
C LEU A 496 -25.17 -44.14 4.38
N ARG A 497 -24.56 -43.89 3.24
CA ARG A 497 -24.83 -44.62 1.98
C ARG A 497 -24.43 -46.10 2.05
N GLN A 498 -23.59 -46.51 3.00
CA GLN A 498 -23.29 -47.92 3.23
C GLN A 498 -24.46 -48.68 3.82
N GLN A 499 -25.39 -48.00 4.50
CA GLN A 499 -26.53 -48.58 5.21
C GLN A 499 -27.88 -48.24 4.60
N TYR A 500 -27.98 -47.13 3.87
CA TYR A 500 -29.22 -46.57 3.34
C TYR A 500 -29.16 -46.32 1.83
N ASP A 501 -30.31 -46.15 1.19
CA ASP A 501 -30.41 -45.77 -0.20
C ASP A 501 -29.88 -44.33 -0.44
N LEU A 502 -29.65 -43.98 -1.69
CA LEU A 502 -29.05 -42.70 -2.10
C LEU A 502 -29.88 -41.47 -1.62
N TYR A 503 -31.22 -41.55 -1.74
CA TYR A 503 -32.09 -40.47 -1.33
C TYR A 503 -32.02 -40.23 0.18
N TYR A 504 -32.25 -41.26 0.95
CA TYR A 504 -32.25 -41.20 2.42
C TYR A 504 -30.87 -40.77 2.96
N ALA A 505 -29.80 -41.36 2.44
CA ALA A 505 -28.44 -41.02 2.87
C ALA A 505 -28.08 -39.54 2.61
N THR A 506 -28.47 -38.98 1.48
CA THR A 506 -28.22 -37.56 1.17
C THR A 506 -29.11 -36.63 1.97
N TRP A 507 -30.39 -36.96 2.13
CA TRP A 507 -31.37 -36.19 2.90
C TRP A 507 -31.05 -36.18 4.38
N GLN A 508 -30.94 -37.37 4.99
CA GLN A 508 -30.65 -37.52 6.40
C GLN A 508 -29.25 -37.01 6.76
N GLY A 509 -28.26 -37.22 5.87
CA GLY A 509 -26.91 -36.72 6.04
C GLY A 509 -26.85 -35.18 6.09
N ALA A 510 -27.60 -34.51 5.24
CA ALA A 510 -27.70 -33.06 5.24
C ALA A 510 -28.38 -32.52 6.52
N ILE A 511 -29.48 -33.16 6.97
CA ILE A 511 -30.22 -32.76 8.18
C ILE A 511 -29.39 -32.92 9.44
N LEU A 512 -28.70 -34.06 9.61
CA LEU A 512 -27.87 -34.33 10.78
C LEU A 512 -26.64 -33.42 10.83
N ARG A 513 -26.10 -33.00 9.69
CA ARG A 513 -24.96 -32.09 9.60
C ARG A 513 -25.31 -30.63 9.66
N LEU A 514 -26.61 -30.25 9.61
CA LEU A 514 -27.04 -28.86 9.69
C LEU A 514 -26.49 -28.16 10.94
N ARG A 515 -26.68 -28.76 12.13
CA ARG A 515 -26.23 -28.18 13.40
C ARG A 515 -24.71 -28.01 13.48
N PRO A 516 -23.86 -29.05 13.25
CA PRO A 516 -22.41 -28.89 13.27
C PRO A 516 -21.89 -27.84 12.27
N VAL A 517 -22.39 -27.85 11.04
CA VAL A 517 -21.94 -26.94 9.98
C VAL A 517 -22.32 -25.48 10.32
N LEU A 518 -23.53 -25.23 10.78
CA LEU A 518 -23.94 -23.88 11.21
C LEU A 518 -23.15 -23.40 12.44
N MET A 519 -22.90 -24.27 13.42
CA MET A 519 -22.11 -23.89 14.59
C MET A 519 -20.68 -23.51 14.22
N THR A 520 -20.02 -24.31 13.37
CA THR A 520 -18.66 -24.00 12.91
C THR A 520 -18.64 -22.69 12.11
N ALA A 521 -19.61 -22.45 11.24
CA ALA A 521 -19.73 -21.23 10.48
C ALA A 521 -19.97 -20.00 11.37
N CYS A 522 -20.88 -20.10 12.35
CA CYS A 522 -21.14 -19.02 13.31
C CYS A 522 -19.90 -18.71 14.16
N VAL A 523 -19.25 -19.73 14.73
CA VAL A 523 -18.05 -19.52 15.55
C VAL A 523 -16.94 -18.86 14.75
N ALA A 524 -16.66 -19.37 13.55
CA ALA A 524 -15.64 -18.81 12.69
C ALA A 524 -15.99 -17.36 12.27
N SER A 525 -17.23 -17.08 11.83
CA SER A 525 -17.64 -15.74 11.45
C SER A 525 -17.57 -14.76 12.62
N LEU A 526 -18.09 -15.14 13.79
CA LEU A 526 -18.05 -14.30 14.99
C LEU A 526 -16.63 -14.01 15.46
N GLY A 527 -15.71 -14.97 15.30
CA GLY A 527 -14.28 -14.77 15.59
C GLY A 527 -13.62 -13.69 14.75
N PHE A 528 -14.08 -13.47 13.51
CA PHE A 528 -13.57 -12.44 12.62
C PHE A 528 -14.30 -11.09 12.73
N VAL A 529 -15.47 -11.01 13.40
CA VAL A 529 -16.23 -9.76 13.55
C VAL A 529 -15.43 -8.65 14.21
N PRO A 530 -14.71 -8.86 15.34
CA PRO A 530 -13.89 -7.79 15.92
C PRO A 530 -12.86 -7.24 14.96
N MET A 531 -12.21 -8.10 14.17
CA MET A 531 -11.23 -7.73 13.16
C MET A 531 -11.88 -6.98 11.99
N ALA A 532 -13.09 -7.35 11.58
CA ALA A 532 -13.83 -6.68 10.51
C ALA A 532 -14.33 -5.29 10.92
N LEU A 533 -14.57 -5.05 12.21
CA LEU A 533 -15.05 -3.79 12.77
C LEU A 533 -13.95 -2.94 13.42
N ALA A 534 -12.71 -3.42 13.49
CA ALA A 534 -11.60 -2.68 14.06
C ALA A 534 -11.37 -1.36 13.33
N THR A 535 -11.06 -0.29 14.09
CA THR A 535 -10.83 1.08 13.59
C THR A 535 -9.47 1.65 13.98
N GLY A 536 -8.64 0.89 14.70
CA GLY A 536 -7.30 1.32 15.11
C GLY A 536 -6.26 1.20 13.99
N THR A 537 -5.09 1.80 14.19
CA THR A 537 -3.94 1.74 13.29
C THR A 537 -3.58 0.29 12.93
N GLY A 538 -3.46 -0.02 11.65
CA GLY A 538 -3.20 -1.37 11.13
C GLY A 538 -4.46 -2.23 10.92
N ALA A 539 -5.64 -1.75 11.35
CA ALA A 539 -6.91 -2.43 11.09
C ALA A 539 -7.23 -2.49 9.59
N GLU A 540 -6.76 -1.52 8.83
CA GLU A 540 -6.98 -1.40 7.38
C GLU A 540 -6.47 -2.64 6.63
N VAL A 541 -5.37 -3.24 7.07
CA VAL A 541 -4.82 -4.47 6.50
C VAL A 541 -5.69 -5.69 6.86
N GLN A 542 -6.27 -5.69 8.06
CA GLN A 542 -7.01 -6.83 8.59
C GLN A 542 -8.48 -6.85 8.16
N ARG A 543 -9.10 -5.67 7.98
CA ARG A 543 -10.52 -5.51 7.60
C ARG A 543 -10.90 -6.21 6.30
N PRO A 544 -10.15 -6.04 5.18
CA PRO A 544 -10.44 -6.73 3.92
C PRO A 544 -10.40 -8.25 4.09
N LEU A 545 -9.39 -8.77 4.77
CA LEU A 545 -9.23 -10.20 5.05
C LEU A 545 -10.42 -10.75 5.84
N ALA A 546 -10.77 -10.11 6.95
CA ALA A 546 -11.88 -10.52 7.80
C ALA A 546 -13.23 -10.45 7.07
N THR A 547 -13.44 -9.40 6.26
CA THR A 547 -14.65 -9.20 5.46
C THR A 547 -14.82 -10.33 4.44
N VAL A 548 -13.75 -10.68 3.72
CA VAL A 548 -13.74 -11.79 2.77
C VAL A 548 -14.08 -13.11 3.45
N VAL A 549 -13.45 -13.38 4.60
CA VAL A 549 -13.66 -14.64 5.33
C VAL A 549 -15.09 -14.75 5.84
N ILE A 550 -15.64 -13.72 6.45
CA ILE A 550 -17.04 -13.71 6.95
C ILE A 550 -18.01 -13.93 5.80
N GLY A 551 -17.94 -13.11 4.74
CA GLY A 551 -18.84 -13.21 3.60
C GLY A 551 -18.74 -14.57 2.90
N GLY A 552 -17.53 -15.08 2.75
CA GLY A 552 -17.31 -16.37 2.12
C GLY A 552 -17.71 -17.57 2.97
N ILE A 553 -17.58 -17.53 4.29
CA ILE A 553 -18.10 -18.58 5.19
C ILE A 553 -19.62 -18.64 5.09
N ILE A 554 -20.30 -17.50 5.08
CA ILE A 554 -21.77 -17.45 4.95
C ILE A 554 -22.22 -18.08 3.63
N SER A 555 -21.63 -17.67 2.51
CA SER A 555 -21.99 -18.21 1.19
C SER A 555 -21.64 -19.69 1.02
N SER A 556 -20.43 -20.10 1.45
CA SER A 556 -20.01 -21.48 1.37
C SER A 556 -20.85 -22.41 2.23
N THR A 557 -21.30 -21.94 3.39
CA THR A 557 -22.16 -22.72 4.29
C THR A 557 -23.55 -22.93 3.67
N LEU A 558 -24.18 -21.87 3.12
CA LEU A 558 -25.45 -21.98 2.42
C LEU A 558 -25.38 -22.97 1.26
N LEU A 559 -24.31 -22.90 0.47
CA LEU A 559 -24.12 -23.77 -0.68
C LEU A 559 -23.77 -25.20 -0.30
N THR A 560 -22.93 -25.39 0.73
CA THR A 560 -22.61 -26.74 1.24
C THR A 560 -23.88 -27.44 1.76
N LEU A 561 -24.77 -26.73 2.44
CA LEU A 561 -26.00 -27.30 2.96
C LEU A 561 -27.04 -27.60 1.85
N VAL A 562 -27.10 -26.81 0.80
CA VAL A 562 -28.15 -26.96 -0.23
C VAL A 562 -27.59 -27.59 -1.52
N LEU A 563 -26.56 -27.00 -2.10
CA LEU A 563 -26.07 -27.39 -3.42
C LEU A 563 -25.33 -28.71 -3.42
N LEU A 564 -24.49 -28.97 -2.43
CA LEU A 564 -23.66 -30.18 -2.39
C LEU A 564 -24.51 -31.47 -2.31
N PRO A 565 -25.52 -31.61 -1.42
CA PRO A 565 -26.40 -32.78 -1.41
C PRO A 565 -27.17 -32.96 -2.73
N VAL A 566 -27.65 -31.87 -3.33
CA VAL A 566 -28.37 -31.90 -4.63
C VAL A 566 -27.47 -32.40 -5.75
N LEU A 567 -26.26 -31.84 -5.87
CA LEU A 567 -25.32 -32.24 -6.92
C LEU A 567 -24.81 -33.68 -6.70
N TYR A 568 -24.52 -34.08 -5.46
CA TYR A 568 -24.08 -35.44 -5.16
C TYR A 568 -25.14 -36.48 -5.53
N ARG A 569 -26.41 -36.21 -5.21
CA ARG A 569 -27.54 -37.04 -5.61
C ARG A 569 -27.64 -37.11 -7.14
N TRP A 570 -27.67 -35.97 -7.85
CA TRP A 570 -27.78 -35.90 -9.31
C TRP A 570 -26.66 -36.66 -10.04
N MET A 571 -25.41 -36.57 -9.52
CA MET A 571 -24.26 -37.30 -10.09
C MET A 571 -24.37 -38.83 -9.94
N ASN A 572 -25.04 -39.29 -8.88
CA ASN A 572 -25.11 -40.72 -8.57
C ASN A 572 -26.43 -41.38 -8.96
N GLU A 573 -27.50 -40.66 -9.23
CA GLU A 573 -28.77 -41.19 -9.76
C GLU A 573 -28.58 -41.90 -11.10
N LYS A 574 -27.74 -41.41 -12.01
CA LYS A 574 -27.45 -42.02 -13.34
C LYS A 574 -26.70 -43.36 -13.27
N LYS A 575 -26.25 -43.78 -12.10
CA LYS A 575 -25.60 -45.11 -11.90
C LYS A 575 -26.55 -46.18 -11.36
N ALA A 576 -27.78 -45.84 -11.03
CA ALA A 576 -28.75 -46.74 -10.43
C ALA A 576 -29.84 -47.17 -11.45
N SER A 577 -29.83 -46.67 -12.67
CA SER A 577 -30.60 -47.12 -13.84
C SER A 577 -29.66 -47.78 -14.84
#